data_cc9bf9955f7d18d1e7ff5e01cb458c84
#
_entry.id   cc9bf9955f7d18d1e7ff5e01cb458c84
#
_cell.length_a   1.000
_cell.length_b   1.000
_cell.length_c   1.000
_cell.angle_alpha   90.00
_cell.angle_beta   90.00
_cell.angle_gamma   90.00
#
_symmetry.space_group_name_H-M   'P 1'
#
loop_
_entity.id
_entity.type
_entity.pdbx_description
1 polymer ?
#
loop_
_entity_poly.entity_id
_entity_poly.type
_entity_poly.pdbx_seq_one_letter_code
_entity_poly.pdbx_strand_id
1 'polypeptide(L)'
;MNKYLIEKVYGREIIDSRGNPTVEAEVTLADGTVGRAASPSGASTGEFEALELRDNDPKKFGGKGVSKAVEHVNNEIAKAVIGADARDTYHVDKLMIEADGTEDKSNFGANAILAVSLAAAQAAAKSEGISLYRFIGGVNANKLPVPMMNILNGGAHATNTVDVQEFMIMPVGADSFKDALRMATEVFHALQSLLKSKGLATSVGDEGGFAPDLSTDEETIETILEAVKNAGYEPGKDFVLAIDAASSEWKTDKKGFYKLPKSGKTYTSTELIAHWKSLVEKYPIYSLEDGLDEEDWDGWTLMTQKLGDKVQLVGDDLFVTNTKRLSKGIELKAGNSILIKLNQIGTLSETLEAIKMAHNANMTAIVSHRSGETEDTTIADLAVALNAGQIKTGAPSRTERVAKYNQLLRIEEALGDSAFYPGIKTFKFNK
;
A
#
# COMPACT_ATOMS: atom_id res chain seq x y z
N MET A 1 17.03 33.47 -13.26
CA MET A 1 15.75 32.77 -13.53
C MET A 1 15.64 31.63 -12.53
N ASN A 2 14.48 31.40 -11.91
CA ASN A 2 14.32 30.29 -10.96
C ASN A 2 14.33 28.97 -11.76
N LYS A 3 15.36 28.12 -11.55
CA LYS A 3 15.58 26.88 -12.28
C LYS A 3 14.53 25.78 -11.99
N TYR A 4 13.76 25.94 -10.91
CA TYR A 4 12.79 24.97 -10.43
C TYR A 4 11.37 25.19 -10.96
N LEU A 5 11.15 26.24 -11.78
CA LEU A 5 9.84 26.47 -12.39
C LEU A 5 9.50 25.36 -13.37
N ILE A 6 8.26 24.88 -13.28
CA ILE A 6 7.71 23.92 -14.23
C ILE A 6 7.52 24.60 -15.58
N GLU A 7 8.21 24.13 -16.63
CA GLU A 7 8.09 24.64 -17.99
C GLU A 7 7.21 23.77 -18.89
N LYS A 8 7.22 22.45 -18.63
CA LYS A 8 6.45 21.51 -19.45
C LYS A 8 5.93 20.36 -18.61
N VAL A 9 4.69 19.95 -18.91
CA VAL A 9 4.09 18.70 -18.41
C VAL A 9 3.68 17.88 -19.63
N TYR A 10 3.95 16.57 -19.58
CA TYR A 10 3.60 15.64 -20.63
C TYR A 10 3.09 14.33 -20.03
N GLY A 11 1.88 13.92 -20.39
CA GLY A 11 1.26 12.68 -20.01
C GLY A 11 1.24 11.66 -21.14
N ARG A 12 1.35 10.38 -20.77
CA ARG A 12 1.18 9.25 -21.67
C ARG A 12 0.45 8.10 -21.00
N GLU A 13 -0.13 7.25 -21.83
CA GLU A 13 -0.62 5.94 -21.40
C GLU A 13 0.53 4.95 -21.39
N ILE A 14 0.65 4.18 -20.30
CA ILE A 14 1.55 3.02 -20.17
C ILE A 14 0.75 1.81 -19.70
N ILE A 15 1.35 0.63 -19.71
CA ILE A 15 0.69 -0.62 -19.29
C ILE A 15 1.16 -1.04 -17.89
N ASP A 16 0.22 -1.34 -17.02
CA ASP A 16 0.47 -1.82 -15.66
C ASP A 16 0.78 -3.33 -15.61
N SER A 17 1.10 -3.85 -14.44
CA SER A 17 1.46 -5.26 -14.20
C SER A 17 0.34 -6.26 -14.49
N ARG A 18 -0.91 -5.78 -14.65
CA ARG A 18 -2.07 -6.59 -15.03
C ARG A 18 -2.42 -6.49 -16.51
N GLY A 19 -1.61 -5.76 -17.30
CA GLY A 19 -1.89 -5.53 -18.72
C GLY A 19 -2.98 -4.47 -18.97
N ASN A 20 -3.33 -3.68 -17.96
CA ASN A 20 -4.27 -2.56 -18.11
C ASN A 20 -3.52 -1.24 -18.29
N PRO A 21 -4.09 -0.28 -19.05
CA PRO A 21 -3.49 1.04 -19.19
C PRO A 21 -3.54 1.82 -17.87
N THR A 22 -2.51 2.63 -17.64
CA THR A 22 -2.44 3.63 -16.56
C THR A 22 -1.72 4.89 -17.04
N VAL A 23 -1.71 5.94 -16.19
CA VAL A 23 -1.17 7.26 -16.53
C VAL A 23 0.27 7.38 -16.02
N GLU A 24 1.18 7.78 -16.91
CA GLU A 24 2.52 8.27 -16.57
C GLU A 24 2.63 9.74 -16.96
N ALA A 25 3.25 10.55 -16.11
CA ALA A 25 3.55 11.95 -16.40
C ALA A 25 5.04 12.26 -16.33
N GLU A 26 5.49 13.19 -17.15
CA GLU A 26 6.78 13.85 -17.09
C GLU A 26 6.60 15.33 -16.81
N VAL A 27 7.38 15.87 -15.87
CA VAL A 27 7.48 17.30 -15.56
C VAL A 27 8.89 17.76 -15.87
N THR A 28 9.03 18.75 -16.75
CA THR A 28 10.30 19.37 -17.12
C THR A 28 10.42 20.73 -16.45
N LEU A 29 11.54 20.98 -15.79
CA LEU A 29 11.85 22.24 -15.12
C LEU A 29 12.67 23.19 -16.03
N ALA A 30 12.77 24.46 -15.63
CA ALA A 30 13.47 25.51 -16.37
C ALA A 30 15.00 25.26 -16.55
N ASP A 31 15.61 24.37 -15.77
CA ASP A 31 16.98 23.90 -15.96
C ASP A 31 17.08 22.67 -16.89
N GLY A 32 15.98 22.22 -17.44
CA GLY A 32 15.90 21.04 -18.31
C GLY A 32 15.77 19.71 -17.56
N THR A 33 15.77 19.73 -16.22
CA THR A 33 15.61 18.51 -15.42
C THR A 33 14.20 17.92 -15.62
N VAL A 34 14.13 16.58 -15.80
CA VAL A 34 12.86 15.86 -15.99
C VAL A 34 12.63 14.90 -14.82
N GLY A 35 11.47 15.06 -14.19
CA GLY A 35 10.88 14.08 -13.28
C GLY A 35 9.82 13.25 -14.00
N ARG A 36 9.69 11.97 -13.66
CA ARG A 36 8.72 11.05 -14.25
C ARG A 36 8.13 10.15 -13.19
N ALA A 37 6.83 10.00 -13.18
CA ALA A 37 6.13 9.11 -12.28
C ALA A 37 4.87 8.53 -12.92
N ALA A 38 4.46 7.36 -12.42
CA ALA A 38 3.26 6.67 -12.88
C ALA A 38 2.27 6.45 -11.72
N SER A 39 0.98 6.53 -12.02
CA SER A 39 -0.09 6.21 -11.06
C SER A 39 -0.37 4.71 -11.07
N PRO A 40 -0.42 4.03 -9.90
CA PRO A 40 -0.87 2.65 -9.82
C PRO A 40 -2.40 2.55 -9.92
N SER A 41 -2.94 1.33 -10.05
CA SER A 41 -4.38 1.07 -10.18
C SER A 41 -4.83 -0.08 -9.26
N GLY A 42 -5.94 0.09 -8.55
CA GLY A 42 -6.54 -0.95 -7.72
C GLY A 42 -7.33 -2.01 -8.53
N ALA A 43 -7.45 -3.21 -7.97
CA ALA A 43 -8.41 -4.22 -8.46
C ALA A 43 -9.76 -4.07 -7.75
N SER A 44 -9.74 -3.98 -6.43
CA SER A 44 -10.83 -3.52 -5.58
C SER A 44 -10.62 -2.05 -5.23
N THR A 45 -11.68 -1.28 -5.13
CA THR A 45 -11.64 0.14 -4.74
C THR A 45 -12.64 0.35 -3.62
N GLY A 46 -12.19 0.98 -2.51
CA GLY A 46 -13.07 1.43 -1.44
C GLY A 46 -14.09 2.45 -1.99
N GLU A 47 -15.29 2.45 -1.44
CA GLU A 47 -16.39 3.33 -1.89
C GLU A 47 -16.02 4.82 -1.82
N PHE A 48 -15.08 5.18 -0.95
CA PHE A 48 -14.69 6.57 -0.66
C PHE A 48 -13.33 6.98 -1.26
N GLU A 49 -12.76 6.17 -2.15
CA GLU A 49 -11.53 6.54 -2.86
C GLU A 49 -11.78 7.69 -3.85
N ALA A 50 -10.74 8.51 -4.08
CA ALA A 50 -10.74 9.46 -5.18
C ALA A 50 -10.87 8.74 -6.53
N LEU A 51 -11.55 9.37 -7.49
CA LEU A 51 -11.92 8.73 -8.74
C LEU A 51 -10.72 8.46 -9.64
N GLU A 52 -10.50 7.19 -9.99
CA GLU A 52 -9.63 6.81 -11.09
C GLU A 52 -10.38 6.97 -12.42
N LEU A 53 -10.00 7.99 -13.21
CA LEU A 53 -10.71 8.30 -14.46
C LEU A 53 -10.38 7.27 -15.54
N ARG A 54 -11.42 6.58 -16.03
CA ARG A 54 -11.39 5.63 -17.13
C ARG A 54 -12.24 6.10 -18.30
N ASP A 55 -11.85 5.71 -19.53
CA ASP A 55 -12.55 6.14 -20.76
C ASP A 55 -13.95 5.56 -20.88
N ASN A 56 -14.17 4.35 -20.31
CA ASN A 56 -15.42 3.60 -20.41
C ASN A 56 -15.83 3.29 -21.87
N ASP A 57 -14.85 3.23 -22.80
CA ASP A 57 -15.06 2.78 -24.18
C ASP A 57 -14.81 1.26 -24.27
N PRO A 58 -15.84 0.42 -24.38
CA PRO A 58 -15.67 -1.04 -24.40
C PRO A 58 -14.85 -1.55 -25.59
N LYS A 59 -14.66 -0.74 -26.63
CA LYS A 59 -13.86 -1.09 -27.81
C LYS A 59 -12.35 -0.99 -27.58
N LYS A 60 -11.94 -0.29 -26.51
CA LYS A 60 -10.53 -0.09 -26.16
C LYS A 60 -10.27 -0.58 -24.73
N PHE A 61 -9.35 -1.51 -24.57
CA PHE A 61 -8.99 -2.09 -23.25
C PHE A 61 -10.21 -2.55 -22.41
N GLY A 62 -11.30 -2.97 -23.06
CA GLY A 62 -12.52 -3.36 -22.34
C GLY A 62 -13.14 -2.26 -21.48
N GLY A 63 -12.97 -1.00 -21.84
CA GLY A 63 -13.44 0.17 -21.11
C GLY A 63 -12.41 0.80 -20.16
N LYS A 64 -11.25 0.15 -19.96
CA LYS A 64 -10.23 0.57 -18.97
C LYS A 64 -9.22 1.59 -19.52
N GLY A 65 -9.41 2.13 -20.73
CA GLY A 65 -8.55 3.17 -21.32
C GLY A 65 -8.41 4.39 -20.40
N VAL A 66 -7.29 5.14 -20.55
CA VAL A 66 -6.99 6.34 -19.75
C VAL A 66 -6.71 7.56 -20.63
N SER A 67 -7.17 7.54 -21.89
CA SER A 67 -6.90 8.61 -22.84
C SER A 67 -7.44 9.97 -22.39
N LYS A 68 -8.61 10.02 -21.73
CA LYS A 68 -9.16 11.25 -21.13
C LYS A 68 -8.29 11.79 -20.00
N ALA A 69 -7.85 10.92 -19.10
CA ALA A 69 -6.94 11.32 -18.03
C ALA A 69 -5.61 11.85 -18.57
N VAL A 70 -5.05 11.21 -19.60
CA VAL A 70 -3.85 11.67 -20.31
C VAL A 70 -4.09 13.03 -21.01
N GLU A 71 -5.27 13.23 -21.61
CA GLU A 71 -5.64 14.50 -22.20
C GLU A 71 -5.67 15.63 -21.15
N HIS A 72 -6.24 15.39 -19.98
CA HIS A 72 -6.24 16.34 -18.86
C HIS A 72 -4.82 16.66 -18.38
N VAL A 73 -3.91 15.67 -18.29
CA VAL A 73 -2.49 15.94 -17.98
C VAL A 73 -1.88 16.90 -18.99
N ASN A 74 -2.13 16.69 -20.28
CA ASN A 74 -1.51 17.46 -21.37
C ASN A 74 -2.13 18.86 -21.58
N ASN A 75 -3.32 19.11 -21.03
CA ASN A 75 -4.05 20.38 -21.23
C ASN A 75 -4.31 21.11 -19.90
N GLU A 76 -5.37 20.75 -19.17
CA GLU A 76 -5.84 21.52 -18.02
C GLU A 76 -4.84 21.48 -16.86
N ILE A 77 -4.31 20.32 -16.52
CA ILE A 77 -3.34 20.15 -15.44
C ILE A 77 -2.02 20.85 -15.79
N ALA A 78 -1.51 20.64 -17.01
CA ALA A 78 -0.33 21.36 -17.49
C ALA A 78 -0.49 22.87 -17.38
N LYS A 79 -1.63 23.40 -17.84
CA LYS A 79 -1.94 24.84 -17.76
C LYS A 79 -1.99 25.35 -16.33
N ALA A 80 -2.48 24.55 -15.38
CA ALA A 80 -2.59 24.93 -13.98
C ALA A 80 -1.22 25.04 -13.30
N VAL A 81 -0.27 24.15 -13.62
CA VAL A 81 1.00 24.03 -12.87
C VAL A 81 2.22 24.66 -13.56
N ILE A 82 2.15 24.97 -14.87
CA ILE A 82 3.26 25.67 -15.57
C ILE A 82 3.52 27.02 -14.89
N GLY A 83 4.81 27.29 -14.58
CA GLY A 83 5.27 28.47 -13.88
C GLY A 83 5.30 28.33 -12.35
N ALA A 84 4.75 27.26 -11.78
CA ALA A 84 4.88 26.96 -10.34
C ALA A 84 6.30 26.45 -10.04
N ASP A 85 6.76 26.68 -8.81
CA ASP A 85 8.01 26.11 -8.29
C ASP A 85 7.76 24.67 -7.83
N ALA A 86 8.39 23.70 -8.50
CA ALA A 86 8.21 22.28 -8.23
C ALA A 86 8.64 21.84 -6.82
N ARG A 87 9.43 22.66 -6.10
CA ARG A 87 9.82 22.40 -4.72
C ARG A 87 8.67 22.63 -3.73
N ASP A 88 7.72 23.48 -4.10
CA ASP A 88 6.51 23.72 -3.29
C ASP A 88 5.42 22.71 -3.67
N THR A 89 5.62 21.46 -3.23
CA THR A 89 4.69 20.34 -3.46
C THR A 89 3.25 20.70 -3.07
N TYR A 90 3.07 21.38 -1.93
CA TYR A 90 1.72 21.77 -1.47
C TYR A 90 1.05 22.77 -2.41
N HIS A 91 1.82 23.72 -2.94
CA HIS A 91 1.29 24.69 -3.90
C HIS A 91 0.96 24.03 -5.26
N VAL A 92 1.87 23.18 -5.78
CA VAL A 92 1.63 22.45 -7.04
C VAL A 92 0.38 21.59 -6.94
N ASP A 93 0.24 20.81 -5.87
CA ASP A 93 -0.94 19.96 -5.67
C ASP A 93 -2.23 20.79 -5.51
N LYS A 94 -2.16 21.89 -4.75
CA LYS A 94 -3.28 22.82 -4.57
C LYS A 94 -3.77 23.39 -5.89
N LEU A 95 -2.88 23.79 -6.80
CA LEU A 95 -3.26 24.27 -8.13
C LEU A 95 -4.04 23.24 -8.92
N MET A 96 -3.66 21.97 -8.86
CA MET A 96 -4.35 20.86 -9.53
C MET A 96 -5.72 20.57 -8.90
N ILE A 97 -5.79 20.55 -7.57
CA ILE A 97 -7.05 20.32 -6.82
C ILE A 97 -8.05 21.45 -7.09
N GLU A 98 -7.61 22.72 -7.07
CA GLU A 98 -8.47 23.87 -7.37
C GLU A 98 -8.95 23.88 -8.84
N ALA A 99 -8.10 23.46 -9.76
CA ALA A 99 -8.46 23.37 -11.17
C ALA A 99 -9.44 22.21 -11.46
N ASP A 100 -9.33 21.07 -10.75
CA ASP A 100 -10.31 19.99 -10.81
C ASP A 100 -11.65 20.42 -10.21
N GLY A 101 -11.65 21.06 -9.05
CA GLY A 101 -12.81 21.66 -8.40
C GLY A 101 -13.82 20.67 -7.80
N THR A 102 -13.53 19.37 -7.80
CA THR A 102 -14.36 18.33 -7.15
C THR A 102 -13.67 17.74 -5.93
N GLU A 103 -14.45 17.19 -4.99
CA GLU A 103 -13.89 16.60 -3.76
C GLU A 103 -13.14 15.30 -4.05
N ASP A 104 -13.65 14.50 -4.99
CA ASP A 104 -13.16 13.17 -5.36
C ASP A 104 -12.26 13.18 -6.61
N LYS A 105 -11.88 14.37 -7.10
CA LYS A 105 -11.05 14.55 -8.30
C LYS A 105 -11.68 13.94 -9.58
N SER A 106 -13.01 13.95 -9.65
CA SER A 106 -13.76 13.29 -10.73
C SER A 106 -13.70 14.01 -12.08
N ASN A 107 -13.30 15.29 -12.13
CA ASN A 107 -13.16 16.01 -13.39
C ASN A 107 -11.90 15.60 -14.17
N PHE A 108 -10.74 15.54 -13.52
CA PHE A 108 -9.46 15.21 -14.18
C PHE A 108 -9.04 13.77 -13.95
N GLY A 109 -9.46 13.17 -12.83
CA GLY A 109 -9.05 11.87 -12.35
C GLY A 109 -7.88 11.93 -11.40
N ALA A 110 -8.01 11.22 -10.26
CA ALA A 110 -6.94 11.09 -9.26
C ALA A 110 -5.66 10.49 -9.88
N ASN A 111 -5.79 9.59 -10.84
CA ASN A 111 -4.65 9.01 -11.58
C ASN A 111 -3.85 10.06 -12.37
N ALA A 112 -4.54 11.00 -13.06
CA ALA A 112 -3.87 12.08 -13.78
C ALA A 112 -3.17 13.06 -12.83
N ILE A 113 -3.87 13.49 -11.77
CA ILE A 113 -3.34 14.44 -10.78
C ILE A 113 -2.15 13.83 -10.04
N LEU A 114 -2.25 12.59 -9.58
CA LEU A 114 -1.17 11.91 -8.85
C LEU A 114 0.08 11.77 -9.71
N ALA A 115 -0.03 11.36 -10.96
CA ALA A 115 1.12 11.19 -11.84
C ALA A 115 1.91 12.50 -11.97
N VAL A 116 1.24 13.65 -12.10
CA VAL A 116 1.89 14.97 -12.17
C VAL A 116 2.45 15.40 -10.82
N SER A 117 1.72 15.21 -9.71
CA SER A 117 2.18 15.51 -8.35
C SER A 117 3.51 14.83 -8.04
N LEU A 118 3.61 13.52 -8.31
CA LEU A 118 4.82 12.74 -8.08
C LEU A 118 5.94 13.11 -9.07
N ALA A 119 5.62 13.33 -10.34
CA ALA A 119 6.61 13.73 -11.33
C ALA A 119 7.24 15.10 -11.01
N ALA A 120 6.47 16.06 -10.49
CA ALA A 120 6.97 17.35 -10.04
C ALA A 120 7.93 17.22 -8.86
N ALA A 121 7.56 16.42 -7.84
CA ALA A 121 8.44 16.13 -6.69
C ALA A 121 9.74 15.43 -7.12
N GLN A 122 9.67 14.48 -8.05
CA GLN A 122 10.82 13.82 -8.65
C GLN A 122 11.74 14.80 -9.42
N ALA A 123 11.14 15.72 -10.20
CA ALA A 123 11.90 16.74 -10.92
C ALA A 123 12.62 17.68 -9.94
N ALA A 124 11.92 18.14 -8.90
CA ALA A 124 12.50 18.99 -7.87
C ALA A 124 13.68 18.32 -7.16
N ALA A 125 13.52 17.08 -6.69
CA ALA A 125 14.57 16.31 -6.04
C ALA A 125 15.82 16.16 -6.94
N LYS A 126 15.61 15.80 -8.21
CA LYS A 126 16.70 15.66 -9.20
C LYS A 126 17.41 16.99 -9.47
N SER A 127 16.68 18.10 -9.61
CA SER A 127 17.26 19.43 -9.83
C SER A 127 18.04 19.94 -8.62
N GLU A 128 17.66 19.53 -7.39
CA GLU A 128 18.41 19.79 -6.16
C GLU A 128 19.62 18.85 -6.01
N GLY A 129 19.73 17.79 -6.81
CA GLY A 129 20.80 16.79 -6.72
C GLY A 129 20.68 15.89 -5.48
N ILE A 130 19.46 15.71 -4.95
CA ILE A 130 19.19 14.85 -3.80
C ILE A 130 18.19 13.74 -4.15
N SER A 131 18.22 12.66 -3.38
CA SER A 131 17.25 11.56 -3.54
C SER A 131 15.84 11.98 -3.13
N LEU A 132 14.83 11.33 -3.70
CA LEU A 132 13.43 11.67 -3.43
C LEU A 132 13.08 11.52 -1.94
N TYR A 133 13.55 10.45 -1.28
CA TYR A 133 13.29 10.30 0.16
C TYR A 133 13.88 11.44 1.01
N ARG A 134 15.02 12.01 0.60
CA ARG A 134 15.63 13.19 1.24
C ARG A 134 14.87 14.47 0.94
N PHE A 135 14.39 14.62 -0.28
CA PHE A 135 13.58 15.76 -0.68
C PHE A 135 12.28 15.84 0.14
N ILE A 136 11.59 14.72 0.30
CA ILE A 136 10.32 14.66 1.04
C ILE A 136 10.54 14.68 2.56
N GLY A 137 11.48 13.90 3.08
CA GLY A 137 11.62 13.64 4.53
C GLY A 137 12.74 14.42 5.22
N GLY A 138 13.60 15.10 4.45
CA GLY A 138 14.71 15.86 5.01
C GLY A 138 15.77 14.99 5.67
N VAL A 139 16.48 15.58 6.64
CA VAL A 139 17.63 14.95 7.31
C VAL A 139 17.25 13.77 8.22
N ASN A 140 16.02 13.72 8.68
CA ASN A 140 15.52 12.65 9.58
C ASN A 140 15.09 11.38 8.86
N ALA A 141 15.05 11.37 7.52
CA ALA A 141 14.65 10.23 6.71
C ALA A 141 15.75 9.14 6.73
N ASN A 142 15.69 8.22 7.68
CA ASN A 142 16.70 7.16 7.83
C ASN A 142 16.15 5.79 8.31
N LYS A 143 14.82 5.68 8.53
CA LYS A 143 14.22 4.44 8.97
C LYS A 143 13.78 3.60 7.76
N LEU A 144 14.41 2.44 7.58
CA LEU A 144 13.99 1.44 6.61
C LEU A 144 12.70 0.77 7.11
N PRO A 145 11.70 0.56 6.24
CA PRO A 145 10.46 -0.07 6.64
C PRO A 145 10.63 -1.59 6.78
N VAL A 146 9.92 -2.19 7.75
CA VAL A 146 9.71 -3.64 7.80
C VAL A 146 8.77 -4.02 6.66
N PRO A 147 9.16 -4.93 5.76
CA PRO A 147 8.30 -5.34 4.67
C PRO A 147 7.22 -6.32 5.16
N MET A 148 5.99 -6.09 4.71
CA MET A 148 4.84 -6.98 4.83
C MET A 148 4.69 -7.67 3.48
N MET A 149 5.24 -8.88 3.34
CA MET A 149 5.32 -9.59 2.07
C MET A 149 4.17 -10.57 1.90
N ASN A 150 3.24 -10.27 0.99
CA ASN A 150 2.14 -11.16 0.64
C ASN A 150 2.66 -12.39 -0.11
N ILE A 151 2.83 -13.52 0.59
CA ILE A 151 3.39 -14.75 0.03
C ILE A 151 2.34 -15.82 -0.27
N LEU A 152 1.11 -15.67 0.25
CA LEU A 152 0.02 -16.60 0.00
C LEU A 152 -1.31 -15.85 -0.06
N ASN A 153 -2.12 -16.14 -1.10
CA ASN A 153 -3.35 -15.45 -1.42
C ASN A 153 -4.59 -16.32 -1.25
N GLY A 154 -5.67 -15.68 -0.85
CA GLY A 154 -7.04 -16.19 -0.86
C GLY A 154 -8.02 -15.11 -1.31
N GLY A 155 -9.23 -15.10 -0.78
CA GLY A 155 -10.25 -14.09 -1.06
C GLY A 155 -10.47 -13.82 -2.55
N ALA A 156 -10.60 -12.57 -2.91
CA ALA A 156 -10.74 -12.13 -4.31
C ALA A 156 -9.43 -12.30 -5.13
N HIS A 157 -8.28 -12.44 -4.47
CA HIS A 157 -6.98 -12.60 -5.11
C HIS A 157 -6.65 -14.03 -5.55
N ALA A 158 -7.50 -15.02 -5.24
CA ALA A 158 -7.31 -16.41 -5.61
C ALA A 158 -8.63 -17.15 -5.88
N THR A 159 -8.57 -18.20 -6.67
CA THR A 159 -9.72 -19.08 -6.97
C THR A 159 -9.86 -20.26 -5.99
N ASN A 160 -9.01 -20.32 -4.95
CA ASN A 160 -9.05 -21.32 -3.90
C ASN A 160 -10.23 -21.15 -2.92
N THR A 161 -10.29 -21.96 -1.86
CA THR A 161 -11.38 -21.97 -0.86
C THR A 161 -11.09 -21.15 0.39
N VAL A 162 -10.00 -20.39 0.42
CA VAL A 162 -9.58 -19.53 1.54
C VAL A 162 -10.30 -18.19 1.49
N ASP A 163 -10.95 -17.78 2.57
CA ASP A 163 -11.73 -16.54 2.63
C ASP A 163 -10.88 -15.28 2.81
N VAL A 164 -9.86 -15.32 3.65
CA VAL A 164 -8.91 -14.22 3.88
C VAL A 164 -8.11 -13.93 2.61
N GLN A 165 -7.96 -12.65 2.28
CA GLN A 165 -7.42 -12.22 0.98
C GLN A 165 -5.90 -12.36 0.88
N GLU A 166 -5.16 -11.96 1.93
CA GLU A 166 -3.70 -11.95 1.91
C GLU A 166 -3.11 -12.45 3.24
N PHE A 167 -2.07 -13.27 3.10
CA PHE A 167 -1.26 -13.74 4.23
C PHE A 167 0.18 -13.29 4.00
N MET A 168 0.66 -12.45 4.91
CA MET A 168 1.95 -11.78 4.81
C MET A 168 2.91 -12.24 5.89
N ILE A 169 4.19 -12.33 5.53
CA ILE A 169 5.29 -12.48 6.49
C ILE A 169 5.99 -11.15 6.71
N MET A 170 6.48 -10.94 7.93
CA MET A 170 7.23 -9.77 8.34
C MET A 170 8.53 -10.20 9.03
N PRO A 171 9.71 -9.95 8.43
CA PRO A 171 11.02 -10.36 8.98
C PRO A 171 11.49 -9.41 10.09
N VAL A 172 10.88 -9.50 11.27
CA VAL A 172 11.10 -8.60 12.41
C VAL A 172 12.38 -8.90 13.19
N GLY A 173 12.97 -10.09 13.03
CA GLY A 173 14.20 -10.49 13.68
C GLY A 173 15.49 -10.12 12.93
N ALA A 174 15.38 -9.47 11.78
CA ALA A 174 16.55 -9.05 10.99
C ALA A 174 17.23 -7.81 11.60
N ASP A 175 18.55 -7.69 11.37
CA ASP A 175 19.35 -6.55 11.83
C ASP A 175 19.40 -5.39 10.81
N SER A 176 19.07 -5.65 9.56
CA SER A 176 19.08 -4.69 8.44
C SER A 176 17.96 -4.98 7.45
N PHE A 177 17.64 -4.02 6.58
CA PHE A 177 16.67 -4.26 5.51
C PHE A 177 17.19 -5.31 4.51
N LYS A 178 18.49 -5.26 4.18
CA LYS A 178 19.13 -6.26 3.31
C LYS A 178 19.00 -7.67 3.87
N ASP A 179 19.20 -7.84 5.18
CA ASP A 179 19.05 -9.13 5.85
C ASP A 179 17.57 -9.56 5.89
N ALA A 180 16.68 -8.63 6.18
CA ALA A 180 15.23 -8.86 6.15
C ALA A 180 14.76 -9.37 4.78
N LEU A 181 15.22 -8.76 3.68
CA LEU A 181 14.86 -9.19 2.34
C LEU A 181 15.43 -10.57 2.00
N ARG A 182 16.69 -10.87 2.40
CA ARG A 182 17.29 -12.21 2.26
C ARG A 182 16.46 -13.26 2.99
N MET A 183 16.20 -13.06 4.29
CA MET A 183 15.42 -13.98 5.12
C MET A 183 14.03 -14.25 4.52
N ALA A 184 13.33 -13.22 4.11
CA ALA A 184 12.00 -13.36 3.51
C ALA A 184 12.03 -14.10 2.16
N THR A 185 13.06 -13.89 1.34
CA THR A 185 13.26 -14.61 0.08
C THR A 185 13.52 -16.10 0.33
N GLU A 186 14.30 -16.45 1.35
CA GLU A 186 14.55 -17.83 1.76
C GLU A 186 13.26 -18.52 2.23
N VAL A 187 12.42 -17.83 3.01
CA VAL A 187 11.09 -18.35 3.41
C VAL A 187 10.18 -18.53 2.20
N PHE A 188 10.18 -17.57 1.25
CA PHE A 188 9.39 -17.67 0.02
C PHE A 188 9.77 -18.91 -0.81
N HIS A 189 11.05 -19.21 -0.96
CA HIS A 189 11.52 -20.40 -1.64
C HIS A 189 11.24 -21.70 -0.85
N ALA A 190 11.35 -21.66 0.47
CA ALA A 190 10.95 -22.80 1.31
C ALA A 190 9.46 -23.09 1.18
N LEU A 191 8.60 -22.06 1.14
CA LEU A 191 7.17 -22.20 0.90
C LEU A 191 6.90 -22.81 -0.48
N GLN A 192 7.58 -22.35 -1.53
CA GLN A 192 7.44 -22.94 -2.87
C GLN A 192 7.77 -24.44 -2.86
N SER A 193 8.86 -24.81 -2.21
CA SER A 193 9.30 -26.21 -2.11
C SER A 193 8.31 -27.06 -1.32
N LEU A 194 7.77 -26.52 -0.22
CA LEU A 194 6.75 -27.17 0.60
C LEU A 194 5.46 -27.40 -0.18
N LEU A 195 4.96 -26.38 -0.89
CA LEU A 195 3.76 -26.51 -1.73
C LEU A 195 3.94 -27.56 -2.83
N LYS A 196 5.08 -27.57 -3.53
CA LYS A 196 5.42 -28.60 -4.52
C LYS A 196 5.43 -30.00 -3.92
N SER A 197 5.99 -30.18 -2.73
CA SER A 197 6.04 -31.49 -2.06
C SER A 197 4.66 -32.01 -1.67
N LYS A 198 3.70 -31.09 -1.43
CA LYS A 198 2.29 -31.41 -1.17
C LYS A 198 1.46 -31.56 -2.46
N GLY A 199 2.07 -31.43 -3.64
CA GLY A 199 1.37 -31.48 -4.93
C GLY A 199 0.48 -30.26 -5.23
N LEU A 200 0.71 -29.14 -4.52
CA LEU A 200 -0.06 -27.92 -4.66
C LEU A 200 0.54 -26.96 -5.71
N ALA A 201 -0.31 -26.12 -6.28
CA ALA A 201 0.10 -25.14 -7.29
C ALA A 201 1.07 -24.09 -6.70
N THR A 202 2.07 -23.69 -7.50
CA THR A 202 3.03 -22.62 -7.18
C THR A 202 3.02 -21.50 -8.22
N SER A 203 1.93 -21.35 -8.96
CA SER A 203 1.65 -20.16 -9.75
C SER A 203 1.39 -18.99 -8.81
N VAL A 204 1.81 -17.79 -9.25
CA VAL A 204 1.70 -16.57 -8.44
C VAL A 204 0.53 -15.70 -8.92
N GLY A 205 -0.11 -15.02 -7.96
CA GLY A 205 -1.12 -14.01 -8.21
C GLY A 205 -0.54 -12.67 -8.63
N ASP A 206 -1.40 -11.66 -8.70
CA ASP A 206 -1.05 -10.30 -9.15
C ASP A 206 0.03 -9.64 -8.29
N GLU A 207 0.14 -10.00 -7.03
CA GLU A 207 1.11 -9.44 -6.08
C GLU A 207 2.33 -10.34 -5.83
N GLY A 208 2.48 -11.40 -6.61
CA GLY A 208 3.65 -12.28 -6.60
C GLY A 208 3.58 -13.43 -5.58
N GLY A 209 2.61 -13.45 -4.68
CA GLY A 209 2.38 -14.55 -3.73
C GLY A 209 1.72 -15.75 -4.39
N PHE A 210 1.90 -16.95 -3.82
CA PHE A 210 1.29 -18.18 -4.31
C PHE A 210 -0.22 -18.21 -4.05
N ALA A 211 -0.97 -18.97 -4.86
CA ALA A 211 -2.41 -19.16 -4.74
C ALA A 211 -2.78 -20.65 -4.77
N PRO A 212 -2.26 -21.48 -3.83
CA PRO A 212 -2.58 -22.90 -3.77
C PRO A 212 -4.02 -23.12 -3.31
N ASP A 213 -4.56 -24.29 -3.63
CA ASP A 213 -5.87 -24.73 -3.13
C ASP A 213 -5.70 -25.31 -1.72
N LEU A 214 -5.79 -24.44 -0.71
CA LEU A 214 -5.83 -24.80 0.70
C LEU A 214 -7.26 -24.68 1.22
N SER A 215 -7.59 -25.45 2.27
CA SER A 215 -8.99 -25.65 2.67
C SER A 215 -9.51 -24.61 3.65
N THR A 216 -8.60 -24.00 4.43
CA THR A 216 -8.96 -23.04 5.50
C THR A 216 -7.89 -21.97 5.70
N ASP A 217 -8.30 -20.84 6.31
CA ASP A 217 -7.38 -19.78 6.72
C ASP A 217 -6.33 -20.31 7.71
N GLU A 218 -6.72 -21.20 8.62
CA GLU A 218 -5.79 -21.79 9.61
C GLU A 218 -4.76 -22.71 8.94
N GLU A 219 -5.16 -23.55 7.99
CA GLU A 219 -4.24 -24.38 7.20
C GLU A 219 -3.22 -23.52 6.44
N THR A 220 -3.69 -22.38 5.92
CA THR A 220 -2.85 -21.39 5.25
C THR A 220 -1.79 -20.83 6.18
N ILE A 221 -2.20 -20.36 7.38
CA ILE A 221 -1.29 -19.87 8.41
C ILE A 221 -0.27 -20.95 8.82
N GLU A 222 -0.73 -22.16 9.09
CA GLU A 222 0.14 -23.29 9.51
C GLU A 222 1.14 -23.67 8.42
N THR A 223 0.73 -23.64 7.13
CA THR A 223 1.62 -23.87 5.98
C THR A 223 2.73 -22.80 5.89
N ILE A 224 2.41 -21.54 6.14
CA ILE A 224 3.42 -20.45 6.18
C ILE A 224 4.37 -20.66 7.35
N LEU A 225 3.87 -20.98 8.56
CA LEU A 225 4.70 -21.20 9.73
C LEU A 225 5.61 -22.43 9.57
N GLU A 226 5.15 -23.48 8.86
CA GLU A 226 5.97 -24.62 8.47
C GLU A 226 7.11 -24.20 7.51
N ALA A 227 6.80 -23.33 6.53
CA ALA A 227 7.81 -22.81 5.60
C ALA A 227 8.85 -21.94 6.31
N VAL A 228 8.46 -21.12 7.28
CA VAL A 228 9.38 -20.32 8.12
C VAL A 228 10.36 -21.25 8.85
N LYS A 229 9.85 -22.32 9.47
CA LYS A 229 10.69 -23.32 10.17
C LYS A 229 11.61 -24.06 9.20
N ASN A 230 11.11 -24.45 8.03
CA ASN A 230 11.90 -25.14 7.00
C ASN A 230 13.02 -24.28 6.43
N ALA A 231 12.87 -22.96 6.46
CA ALA A 231 13.90 -21.99 6.12
C ALA A 231 14.93 -21.78 7.26
N GLY A 232 14.73 -22.38 8.42
CA GLY A 232 15.64 -22.29 9.57
C GLY A 232 15.35 -21.13 10.52
N TYR A 233 14.17 -20.52 10.44
CA TYR A 233 13.75 -19.38 11.26
C TYR A 233 12.71 -19.75 12.30
N GLU A 234 12.61 -18.95 13.36
CA GLU A 234 11.69 -19.14 14.49
C GLU A 234 10.44 -18.24 14.33
N PRO A 235 9.23 -18.85 14.12
CA PRO A 235 7.99 -18.08 14.11
C PRO A 235 7.74 -17.35 15.43
N GLY A 236 7.31 -16.11 15.36
CA GLY A 236 7.05 -15.24 16.51
C GLY A 236 8.28 -14.47 17.00
N LYS A 237 9.47 -14.84 16.54
CA LYS A 237 10.74 -14.18 16.89
C LYS A 237 11.40 -13.57 15.66
N ASP A 238 11.73 -14.39 14.68
CA ASP A 238 12.37 -13.91 13.43
C ASP A 238 11.33 -13.39 12.46
N PHE A 239 10.16 -14.05 12.40
CA PHE A 239 9.03 -13.69 11.59
C PHE A 239 7.74 -13.61 12.39
N VAL A 240 6.96 -12.58 12.13
CA VAL A 240 5.56 -12.49 12.54
C VAL A 240 4.67 -12.41 11.29
N LEU A 241 3.37 -12.61 11.47
CA LEU A 241 2.40 -12.62 10.40
C LEU A 241 1.57 -11.33 10.39
N ALA A 242 1.19 -10.93 9.19
CA ALA A 242 0.13 -9.97 8.95
C ALA A 242 -0.91 -10.60 8.01
N ILE A 243 -2.16 -10.25 8.21
CA ILE A 243 -3.26 -10.70 7.35
C ILE A 243 -4.09 -9.50 6.89
N ASP A 244 -4.59 -9.58 5.66
CA ASP A 244 -5.59 -8.69 5.10
C ASP A 244 -6.86 -9.49 4.85
N ALA A 245 -7.90 -9.20 5.61
CA ALA A 245 -9.16 -9.90 5.53
C ALA A 245 -10.05 -9.39 4.39
N ALA A 246 -9.94 -8.11 4.04
CA ALA A 246 -10.79 -7.41 3.10
C ALA A 246 -12.30 -7.63 3.41
N SER A 247 -12.69 -7.48 4.68
CA SER A 247 -14.01 -7.89 5.18
C SER A 247 -15.18 -7.07 4.61
N SER A 248 -14.92 -5.96 3.93
CA SER A 248 -15.94 -5.22 3.15
C SER A 248 -16.56 -6.11 2.05
N GLU A 249 -15.80 -7.08 1.51
CA GLU A 249 -16.29 -8.09 0.54
C GLU A 249 -17.28 -9.11 1.18
N TRP A 250 -17.32 -9.20 2.51
CA TRP A 250 -18.15 -10.14 3.25
C TRP A 250 -19.42 -9.53 3.80
N LYS A 251 -19.60 -8.22 3.66
CA LYS A 251 -20.77 -7.50 4.16
C LYS A 251 -22.07 -8.03 3.56
N THR A 252 -23.11 -8.05 4.34
CA THR A 252 -24.50 -8.35 3.90
C THR A 252 -25.31 -7.06 3.86
N ASP A 253 -26.56 -7.13 3.36
CA ASP A 253 -27.48 -5.98 3.38
C ASP A 253 -27.79 -5.48 4.81
N LYS A 254 -27.49 -6.29 5.83
CA LYS A 254 -27.67 -5.93 7.23
C LYS A 254 -26.33 -5.51 7.84
N LYS A 255 -26.19 -4.25 8.22
CA LYS A 255 -25.00 -3.70 8.87
C LYS A 255 -24.56 -4.54 10.06
N GLY A 256 -23.27 -4.81 10.18
CA GLY A 256 -22.69 -5.63 11.23
C GLY A 256 -22.94 -7.14 11.10
N PHE A 257 -23.33 -7.59 9.89
CA PHE A 257 -23.46 -9.01 9.55
C PHE A 257 -22.60 -9.33 8.35
N TYR A 258 -21.85 -10.42 8.46
CA TYR A 258 -20.86 -10.87 7.50
C TYR A 258 -21.17 -12.29 7.04
N LYS A 259 -20.98 -12.56 5.75
CA LYS A 259 -21.07 -13.90 5.18
C LYS A 259 -19.81 -14.15 4.34
N LEU A 260 -18.96 -15.04 4.79
CA LEU A 260 -17.73 -15.41 4.12
C LEU A 260 -18.07 -16.11 2.79
N PRO A 261 -17.53 -15.63 1.66
CA PRO A 261 -18.01 -16.04 0.33
C PRO A 261 -17.67 -17.47 -0.02
N LYS A 262 -16.58 -18.04 0.52
CA LYS A 262 -16.08 -19.37 0.16
C LYS A 262 -16.50 -20.43 1.19
N SER A 263 -16.28 -20.21 2.47
CA SER A 263 -16.69 -21.14 3.52
C SER A 263 -18.20 -21.10 3.82
N GLY A 264 -18.89 -20.01 3.44
CA GLY A 264 -20.32 -19.79 3.75
C GLY A 264 -20.62 -19.50 5.21
N LYS A 265 -19.60 -19.38 6.06
CA LYS A 265 -19.76 -19.03 7.46
C LYS A 265 -20.37 -17.62 7.61
N THR A 266 -21.20 -17.46 8.63
CA THR A 266 -21.85 -16.16 8.94
C THR A 266 -21.44 -15.70 10.32
N TYR A 267 -21.26 -14.39 10.47
CA TYR A 267 -20.87 -13.76 11.73
C TYR A 267 -21.60 -12.43 11.91
N THR A 268 -21.91 -12.09 13.13
CA THR A 268 -22.09 -10.70 13.56
C THR A 268 -20.72 -10.06 13.78
N SER A 269 -20.65 -8.71 13.85
CA SER A 269 -19.39 -8.01 14.18
C SER A 269 -18.74 -8.58 15.44
N THR A 270 -19.51 -8.85 16.50
CA THR A 270 -19.00 -9.39 17.76
C THR A 270 -18.43 -10.79 17.59
N GLU A 271 -19.06 -11.65 16.83
CA GLU A 271 -18.59 -13.02 16.56
C GLU A 271 -17.34 -13.01 15.67
N LEU A 272 -17.27 -12.12 14.67
CA LEU A 272 -16.10 -11.97 13.82
C LEU A 272 -14.90 -11.43 14.62
N ILE A 273 -15.11 -10.47 15.52
CA ILE A 273 -14.08 -10.01 16.46
C ILE A 273 -13.57 -11.15 17.36
N ALA A 274 -14.48 -12.01 17.84
CA ALA A 274 -14.10 -13.17 18.64
C ALA A 274 -13.29 -14.20 17.83
N HIS A 275 -13.63 -14.38 16.55
CA HIS A 275 -12.86 -15.19 15.61
C HIS A 275 -11.42 -14.64 15.43
N TRP A 276 -11.27 -13.33 15.13
CA TRP A 276 -9.96 -12.69 15.03
C TRP A 276 -9.16 -12.83 16.33
N LYS A 277 -9.81 -12.63 17.47
CA LYS A 277 -9.16 -12.81 18.77
C LYS A 277 -8.58 -14.20 18.92
N SER A 278 -9.32 -15.25 18.56
CA SER A 278 -8.85 -16.62 18.66
C SER A 278 -7.62 -16.90 17.80
N LEU A 279 -7.58 -16.33 16.57
CA LEU A 279 -6.43 -16.47 15.69
C LEU A 279 -5.20 -15.72 16.19
N VAL A 280 -5.37 -14.49 16.68
CA VAL A 280 -4.28 -13.66 17.25
C VAL A 280 -3.70 -14.27 18.53
N GLU A 281 -4.51 -14.97 19.33
CA GLU A 281 -4.05 -15.69 20.53
C GLU A 281 -3.35 -17.01 20.20
N LYS A 282 -3.71 -17.66 19.09
CA LYS A 282 -3.15 -18.96 18.67
C LYS A 282 -1.87 -18.82 17.85
N TYR A 283 -1.76 -17.78 17.02
CA TYR A 283 -0.70 -17.61 16.04
C TYR A 283 0.05 -16.29 16.24
N PRO A 284 1.29 -16.15 15.73
CA PRO A 284 2.06 -14.91 15.81
C PRO A 284 1.57 -13.86 14.81
N ILE A 285 0.28 -13.55 14.82
CA ILE A 285 -0.35 -12.50 14.00
C ILE A 285 -0.16 -11.18 14.75
N TYR A 286 0.51 -10.22 14.11
CA TYR A 286 0.82 -8.90 14.66
C TYR A 286 0.11 -7.76 13.94
N SER A 287 -0.49 -8.02 12.78
CA SER A 287 -1.26 -7.05 12.02
C SER A 287 -2.49 -7.69 11.38
N LEU A 288 -3.64 -7.05 11.53
CA LEU A 288 -4.92 -7.41 10.92
C LEU A 288 -5.44 -6.19 10.16
N GLU A 289 -5.52 -6.30 8.85
CA GLU A 289 -6.05 -5.27 7.96
C GLU A 289 -7.49 -5.59 7.60
N ASP A 290 -8.34 -4.55 7.63
CA ASP A 290 -9.76 -4.57 7.30
C ASP A 290 -10.52 -5.78 7.85
N GLY A 291 -10.33 -6.01 9.15
CA GLY A 291 -11.00 -7.10 9.88
C GLY A 291 -12.52 -6.97 9.99
N LEU A 292 -13.08 -5.82 9.62
CA LEU A 292 -14.51 -5.50 9.55
C LEU A 292 -14.78 -4.58 8.35
N ASP A 293 -16.04 -4.48 7.95
CA ASP A 293 -16.53 -3.57 6.90
C ASP A 293 -16.23 -2.10 7.20
N GLU A 294 -15.91 -1.33 6.16
CA GLU A 294 -15.53 0.09 6.18
C GLU A 294 -16.56 1.04 6.79
N GLU A 295 -17.82 0.64 6.90
CA GLU A 295 -18.88 1.41 7.55
C GLU A 295 -19.33 0.84 8.92
N ASP A 296 -18.70 -0.25 9.38
CA ASP A 296 -18.98 -0.81 10.72
C ASP A 296 -18.15 -0.13 11.83
N TRP A 297 -18.30 1.19 11.95
CA TRP A 297 -17.56 2.02 12.92
C TRP A 297 -17.71 1.56 14.37
N ASP A 298 -18.91 1.09 14.76
CA ASP A 298 -19.16 0.57 16.12
C ASP A 298 -18.39 -0.74 16.35
N GLY A 299 -18.37 -1.62 15.34
CA GLY A 299 -17.57 -2.84 15.33
C GLY A 299 -16.08 -2.54 15.42
N TRP A 300 -15.57 -1.59 14.63
CA TRP A 300 -14.17 -1.18 14.66
C TRP A 300 -13.75 -0.61 16.02
N THR A 301 -14.58 0.22 16.65
CA THR A 301 -14.35 0.73 18.00
C THR A 301 -14.28 -0.42 19.03
N LEU A 302 -15.21 -1.37 18.94
CA LEU A 302 -15.22 -2.55 19.81
C LEU A 302 -14.01 -3.46 19.57
N MET A 303 -13.62 -3.68 18.31
CA MET A 303 -12.46 -4.47 17.94
C MET A 303 -11.17 -3.83 18.49
N THR A 304 -11.03 -2.51 18.34
CA THR A 304 -9.87 -1.77 18.86
C THR A 304 -9.79 -1.85 20.38
N GLN A 305 -10.94 -1.74 21.07
CA GLN A 305 -10.98 -1.89 22.53
C GLN A 305 -10.55 -3.29 23.00
N LYS A 306 -10.85 -4.33 22.22
CA LYS A 306 -10.58 -5.73 22.63
C LYS A 306 -9.21 -6.24 22.18
N LEU A 307 -8.67 -5.74 21.09
CA LEU A 307 -7.48 -6.30 20.43
C LEU A 307 -6.36 -5.29 20.22
N GLY A 308 -6.63 -3.99 20.28
CA GLY A 308 -5.68 -2.96 19.88
C GLY A 308 -4.42 -2.84 20.72
N ASP A 309 -4.40 -3.46 21.90
CA ASP A 309 -3.21 -3.61 22.75
C ASP A 309 -2.35 -4.85 22.43
N LYS A 310 -2.82 -5.72 21.52
CA LYS A 310 -2.20 -7.01 21.17
C LYS A 310 -1.87 -7.15 19.70
N VAL A 311 -2.54 -6.37 18.83
CA VAL A 311 -2.40 -6.47 17.38
C VAL A 311 -2.61 -5.10 16.73
N GLN A 312 -1.86 -4.84 15.67
CA GLN A 312 -2.05 -3.68 14.81
C GLN A 312 -3.34 -3.88 14.00
N LEU A 313 -4.28 -2.96 14.14
CA LEU A 313 -5.57 -2.95 13.44
C LEU A 313 -5.52 -1.88 12.36
N VAL A 314 -5.37 -2.32 11.13
CA VAL A 314 -5.11 -1.46 9.97
C VAL A 314 -6.41 -1.17 9.24
N GLY A 315 -6.72 0.11 9.05
CA GLY A 315 -7.78 0.52 8.13
C GLY A 315 -7.21 0.86 6.76
N ASP A 316 -7.59 0.08 5.74
CA ASP A 316 -7.43 0.39 4.33
C ASP A 316 -8.72 1.01 3.79
N ASP A 317 -9.75 0.22 3.52
CA ASP A 317 -11.06 0.72 3.07
C ASP A 317 -11.72 1.62 4.12
N LEU A 318 -11.47 1.37 5.41
CA LEU A 318 -11.95 2.22 6.49
C LEU A 318 -11.52 3.68 6.33
N PHE A 319 -10.27 3.94 5.94
CA PHE A 319 -9.68 5.29 5.91
C PHE A 319 -9.41 5.83 4.51
N VAL A 320 -9.17 4.96 3.52
CA VAL A 320 -8.85 5.29 2.12
C VAL A 320 -7.85 6.44 1.96
N THR A 321 -6.83 6.49 2.83
CA THR A 321 -5.82 7.57 2.89
C THR A 321 -6.43 8.98 3.07
N ASN A 322 -7.69 9.07 3.49
CA ASN A 322 -8.47 10.30 3.57
C ASN A 322 -8.44 10.88 4.99
N THR A 323 -7.98 12.12 5.15
CA THR A 323 -7.85 12.79 6.45
C THR A 323 -9.17 13.00 7.18
N LYS A 324 -10.30 13.15 6.48
CA LYS A 324 -11.63 13.28 7.10
C LYS A 324 -12.06 11.97 7.74
N ARG A 325 -11.90 10.84 7.01
CA ARG A 325 -12.20 9.50 7.54
C ARG A 325 -11.25 9.12 8.67
N LEU A 326 -9.95 9.42 8.51
CA LEU A 326 -8.95 9.19 9.55
C LEU A 326 -9.27 10.00 10.81
N SER A 327 -9.64 11.28 10.71
CA SER A 327 -10.05 12.11 11.84
C SER A 327 -11.24 11.50 12.61
N LYS A 328 -12.25 11.01 11.88
CA LYS A 328 -13.38 10.26 12.47
C LYS A 328 -12.92 9.01 13.21
N GLY A 329 -12.01 8.23 12.62
CA GLY A 329 -11.47 7.03 13.26
C GLY A 329 -10.69 7.33 14.53
N ILE A 330 -9.90 8.39 14.52
CA ILE A 330 -9.15 8.86 15.70
C ILE A 330 -10.12 9.25 16.83
N GLU A 331 -11.16 10.02 16.51
CA GLU A 331 -12.20 10.43 17.48
C GLU A 331 -12.91 9.21 18.08
N LEU A 332 -13.31 8.26 17.25
CA LEU A 332 -14.02 7.05 17.67
C LEU A 332 -13.08 5.98 18.25
N LYS A 333 -11.76 6.15 18.18
CA LYS A 333 -10.76 5.13 18.53
C LYS A 333 -10.96 3.83 17.72
N ALA A 334 -11.24 3.97 16.43
CA ALA A 334 -11.45 2.89 15.48
C ALA A 334 -10.17 2.62 14.68
N GLY A 335 -9.52 1.49 14.92
CA GLY A 335 -8.20 1.17 14.39
C GLY A 335 -7.04 1.83 15.16
N ASN A 336 -5.83 1.36 14.93
CA ASN A 336 -4.59 1.93 15.48
C ASN A 336 -3.48 2.05 14.43
N SER A 337 -3.81 1.80 13.16
CA SER A 337 -2.94 1.92 11.99
C SER A 337 -3.73 2.30 10.75
N ILE A 338 -3.08 3.00 9.82
CA ILE A 338 -3.66 3.33 8.51
C ILE A 338 -2.81 2.72 7.39
N LEU A 339 -3.46 2.15 6.38
CA LEU A 339 -2.80 1.84 5.11
C LEU A 339 -2.78 3.09 4.23
N ILE A 340 -1.66 3.36 3.59
CA ILE A 340 -1.43 4.55 2.77
C ILE A 340 -1.27 4.16 1.31
N LYS A 341 -2.23 4.53 0.50
CA LYS A 341 -2.23 4.34 -0.95
C LYS A 341 -2.38 5.69 -1.63
N LEU A 342 -1.33 6.19 -2.30
CA LEU A 342 -1.31 7.55 -2.85
C LEU A 342 -2.47 7.82 -3.81
N ASN A 343 -2.87 6.83 -4.61
CA ASN A 343 -3.94 7.01 -5.60
C ASN A 343 -5.35 7.01 -4.98
N GLN A 344 -5.53 6.56 -3.72
CA GLN A 344 -6.81 6.67 -3.02
C GLN A 344 -7.18 8.12 -2.71
N ILE A 345 -6.19 9.00 -2.58
CA ILE A 345 -6.38 10.43 -2.32
C ILE A 345 -5.95 11.30 -3.50
N GLY A 346 -4.92 10.89 -4.26
CA GLY A 346 -4.57 11.44 -5.57
C GLY A 346 -3.54 12.56 -5.59
N THR A 347 -2.91 12.92 -4.44
CA THR A 347 -1.78 13.86 -4.39
C THR A 347 -0.74 13.43 -3.35
N LEU A 348 0.49 13.88 -3.52
CA LEU A 348 1.56 13.67 -2.53
C LEU A 348 1.26 14.47 -1.25
N SER A 349 0.87 15.74 -1.34
CA SER A 349 0.62 16.60 -0.18
C SER A 349 -0.49 16.07 0.74
N GLU A 350 -1.63 15.62 0.18
CA GLU A 350 -2.70 15.03 0.98
C GLU A 350 -2.25 13.71 1.64
N THR A 351 -1.44 12.92 0.94
CA THR A 351 -0.83 11.70 1.49
C THR A 351 0.08 12.02 2.69
N LEU A 352 0.91 13.06 2.57
CA LEU A 352 1.78 13.53 3.67
C LEU A 352 0.94 13.95 4.88
N GLU A 353 -0.17 14.66 4.67
CA GLU A 353 -1.06 15.08 5.76
C GLU A 353 -1.74 13.89 6.44
N ALA A 354 -2.15 12.86 5.69
CA ALA A 354 -2.73 11.64 6.28
C ALA A 354 -1.72 10.90 7.17
N ILE A 355 -0.47 10.72 6.72
CA ILE A 355 0.59 10.08 7.51
C ILE A 355 0.92 10.90 8.75
N LYS A 356 1.06 12.21 8.61
CA LYS A 356 1.32 13.14 9.73
C LYS A 356 0.20 13.10 10.77
N MET A 357 -1.06 13.10 10.33
CA MET A 357 -2.22 12.99 11.21
C MET A 357 -2.21 11.67 11.98
N ALA A 358 -1.95 10.54 11.32
CA ALA A 358 -1.83 9.23 11.96
C ALA A 358 -0.72 9.21 13.02
N HIS A 359 0.48 9.69 12.68
CA HIS A 359 1.61 9.74 13.61
C HIS A 359 1.33 10.63 14.83
N ASN A 360 0.69 11.79 14.64
CA ASN A 360 0.30 12.70 15.73
C ASN A 360 -0.75 12.07 16.67
N ALA A 361 -1.58 11.17 16.15
CA ALA A 361 -2.54 10.39 16.93
C ALA A 361 -1.96 9.10 17.53
N ASN A 362 -0.63 8.93 17.48
CA ASN A 362 0.07 7.71 17.92
C ASN A 362 -0.36 6.43 17.14
N MET A 363 -0.90 6.57 15.94
CA MET A 363 -1.16 5.46 15.03
C MET A 363 0.09 5.14 14.21
N THR A 364 0.21 3.92 13.72
CA THR A 364 1.21 3.54 12.70
C THR A 364 0.67 3.85 11.31
N ALA A 365 1.56 4.02 10.33
CA ALA A 365 1.22 4.13 8.93
C ALA A 365 2.00 3.09 8.13
N ILE A 366 1.34 2.44 7.19
CA ILE A 366 1.93 1.44 6.31
C ILE A 366 1.84 1.97 4.89
N VAL A 367 2.97 2.21 4.24
CA VAL A 367 2.97 2.63 2.83
C VAL A 367 2.72 1.40 1.96
N SER A 368 1.75 1.49 1.05
CA SER A 368 1.26 0.34 0.30
C SER A 368 1.29 0.55 -1.20
N HIS A 369 1.52 -0.55 -1.92
CA HIS A 369 1.28 -0.69 -3.35
C HIS A 369 -0.22 -0.80 -3.68
N ARG A 370 -0.51 -0.99 -4.96
CA ARG A 370 -1.82 -1.47 -5.44
C ARG A 370 -1.62 -2.79 -6.21
N SER A 371 -2.73 -3.48 -6.53
CA SER A 371 -2.68 -4.72 -7.31
C SER A 371 -2.18 -4.51 -8.73
N GLY A 372 -2.52 -3.39 -9.38
CA GLY A 372 -1.94 -2.95 -10.65
C GLY A 372 -0.80 -1.95 -10.42
N GLU A 373 0.43 -2.40 -10.58
CA GLU A 373 1.66 -1.62 -10.35
C GLU A 373 2.45 -1.43 -11.64
N THR A 374 3.40 -0.49 -11.56
CA THR A 374 4.40 -0.22 -12.59
C THR A 374 5.81 -0.37 -12.00
N GLU A 375 6.86 -0.06 -12.79
CA GLU A 375 8.23 0.01 -12.29
C GLU A 375 8.50 1.21 -11.37
N ASP A 376 7.55 2.13 -11.16
CA ASP A 376 7.69 3.28 -10.26
C ASP A 376 7.98 2.82 -8.83
N THR A 377 8.97 3.47 -8.18
CA THR A 377 9.46 3.10 -6.85
C THR A 377 9.16 4.15 -5.78
N THR A 378 8.34 5.15 -6.09
CA THR A 378 8.06 6.29 -5.20
C THR A 378 7.61 5.88 -3.81
N ILE A 379 6.82 4.78 -3.68
CA ILE A 379 6.38 4.30 -2.37
C ILE A 379 7.52 3.81 -1.48
N ALA A 380 8.62 3.33 -2.05
CA ALA A 380 9.81 2.95 -1.28
C ALA A 380 10.50 4.20 -0.69
N ASP A 381 10.68 5.24 -1.52
CA ASP A 381 11.21 6.54 -1.07
C ASP A 381 10.29 7.18 -0.02
N LEU A 382 8.97 7.14 -0.22
CA LEU A 382 7.98 7.69 0.71
C LEU A 382 8.02 7.00 2.08
N ALA A 383 8.14 5.67 2.11
CA ALA A 383 8.19 4.91 3.36
C ALA A 383 9.40 5.30 4.23
N VAL A 384 10.56 5.55 3.61
CA VAL A 384 11.76 6.02 4.31
C VAL A 384 11.64 7.51 4.65
N ALA A 385 11.15 8.33 3.71
CA ALA A 385 11.00 9.78 3.89
C ALA A 385 10.25 10.13 5.18
N LEU A 386 9.15 9.45 5.45
CA LEU A 386 8.29 9.73 6.60
C LEU A 386 8.53 8.80 7.79
N ASN A 387 9.59 7.98 7.73
CA ASN A 387 9.87 7.01 8.77
C ASN A 387 8.64 6.15 9.12
N ALA A 388 7.86 5.76 8.12
CA ALA A 388 6.61 5.03 8.28
C ALA A 388 6.82 3.72 9.06
N GLY A 389 7.97 3.08 8.89
CA GLY A 389 8.39 1.90 9.63
C GLY A 389 7.87 0.59 9.05
N GLN A 390 6.91 0.64 8.11
CA GLN A 390 6.34 -0.54 7.44
C GLN A 390 6.01 -0.23 5.99
N ILE A 391 6.13 -1.24 5.12
CA ILE A 391 5.75 -1.18 3.71
C ILE A 391 5.05 -2.49 3.28
N LYS A 392 3.90 -2.37 2.62
CA LYS A 392 3.15 -3.48 2.01
C LYS A 392 3.31 -3.37 0.50
N THR A 393 4.15 -4.21 -0.12
CA THR A 393 4.42 -4.11 -1.56
C THR A 393 4.59 -5.48 -2.25
N GLY A 394 3.83 -6.47 -1.78
CA GLY A 394 3.74 -7.80 -2.39
C GLY A 394 4.86 -8.76 -2.00
N ALA A 395 4.94 -9.89 -2.67
CA ALA A 395 5.96 -10.91 -2.48
C ALA A 395 7.32 -10.48 -3.07
N PRO A 396 8.44 -11.17 -2.71
CA PRO A 396 9.74 -10.97 -3.36
C PRO A 396 9.77 -11.64 -4.74
N SER A 397 8.75 -11.40 -5.54
CA SER A 397 8.49 -12.00 -6.86
C SER A 397 7.70 -10.99 -7.70
N ARG A 398 7.86 -11.02 -9.03
CA ARG A 398 7.36 -10.05 -10.02
C ARG A 398 8.12 -8.71 -9.94
N THR A 399 8.60 -8.25 -11.10
CA THR A 399 9.53 -7.12 -11.20
C THR A 399 8.98 -5.82 -10.60
N GLU A 400 7.71 -5.54 -10.78
CA GLU A 400 7.05 -4.33 -10.25
C GLU A 400 6.99 -4.31 -8.71
N ARG A 401 7.03 -5.47 -8.05
CA ARG A 401 7.15 -5.59 -6.58
C ARG A 401 8.61 -5.49 -6.15
N VAL A 402 9.46 -6.28 -6.79
CA VAL A 402 10.90 -6.35 -6.51
C VAL A 402 11.59 -4.99 -6.74
N ALA A 403 11.11 -4.18 -7.69
CA ALA A 403 11.63 -2.84 -7.93
C ALA A 403 11.63 -1.96 -6.66
N LYS A 404 10.55 -2.03 -5.85
CA LYS A 404 10.42 -1.29 -4.59
C LYS A 404 11.41 -1.80 -3.55
N TYR A 405 11.59 -3.12 -3.43
CA TYR A 405 12.58 -3.72 -2.52
C TYR A 405 14.01 -3.38 -2.94
N ASN A 406 14.32 -3.42 -4.24
CA ASN A 406 15.62 -3.01 -4.76
C ASN A 406 15.89 -1.53 -4.51
N GLN A 407 14.87 -0.67 -4.56
CA GLN A 407 15.01 0.75 -4.21
C GLN A 407 15.35 0.92 -2.73
N LEU A 408 14.71 0.17 -1.84
CA LEU A 408 15.02 0.19 -0.40
C LEU A 408 16.46 -0.27 -0.11
N LEU A 409 16.99 -1.27 -0.84
CA LEU A 409 18.40 -1.67 -0.75
C LEU A 409 19.34 -0.52 -1.13
N ARG A 410 19.04 0.21 -2.22
CA ARG A 410 19.84 1.39 -2.63
C ARG A 410 19.78 2.52 -1.60
N ILE A 411 18.59 2.72 -0.99
CA ILE A 411 18.42 3.71 0.07
C ILE A 411 19.23 3.31 1.32
N GLU A 412 19.18 2.04 1.73
CA GLU A 412 19.96 1.54 2.86
C GLU A 412 21.47 1.72 2.61
N GLU A 413 21.95 1.37 1.42
CA GLU A 413 23.35 1.57 1.03
C GLU A 413 23.74 3.06 1.07
N ALA A 414 22.89 3.95 0.56
CA ALA A 414 23.13 5.40 0.58
C ALA A 414 23.11 6.00 1.99
N LEU A 415 22.37 5.43 2.92
CA LEU A 415 22.33 5.83 4.33
C LEU A 415 23.55 5.33 5.12
N GLY A 416 24.13 4.19 4.73
CA GLY A 416 25.25 3.57 5.43
C GLY A 416 24.94 3.36 6.92
N ASP A 417 25.87 3.75 7.79
CA ASP A 417 25.74 3.58 9.25
C ASP A 417 24.58 4.36 9.89
N SER A 418 23.96 5.30 9.17
CA SER A 418 22.77 6.02 9.65
C SER A 418 21.45 5.30 9.34
N ALA A 419 21.49 4.22 8.56
CA ALA A 419 20.31 3.40 8.31
C ALA A 419 19.84 2.73 9.61
N PHE A 420 18.52 2.77 9.82
CA PHE A 420 17.90 2.16 10.99
C PHE A 420 16.78 1.21 10.54
N TYR A 421 16.92 -0.08 10.83
CA TYR A 421 15.86 -1.07 10.64
C TYR A 421 15.18 -1.35 11.99
N PRO A 422 13.87 -1.07 12.14
CA PRO A 422 13.21 -1.10 13.45
C PRO A 422 12.89 -2.53 13.94
N GLY A 423 12.81 -3.52 13.04
CA GLY A 423 12.39 -4.87 13.37
C GLY A 423 11.05 -4.88 14.13
N ILE A 424 10.97 -5.66 15.20
CA ILE A 424 9.75 -5.79 16.03
C ILE A 424 9.29 -4.45 16.65
N LYS A 425 10.20 -3.48 16.83
CA LYS A 425 9.89 -2.16 17.39
C LYS A 425 9.06 -1.27 16.46
N THR A 426 8.76 -1.75 15.24
CA THR A 426 7.83 -1.05 14.33
C THR A 426 6.40 -1.02 14.87
N PHE A 427 6.03 -1.98 15.73
CA PHE A 427 4.73 -2.02 16.38
C PHE A 427 4.70 -1.14 17.64
N LYS A 428 3.52 -0.58 17.94
CA LYS A 428 3.31 0.29 19.11
C LYS A 428 2.61 -0.41 20.28
N PHE A 429 2.54 -1.73 20.26
CA PHE A 429 2.04 -2.55 21.37
C PHE A 429 3.13 -3.55 21.81
N ASN A 430 3.01 -4.05 23.03
CA ASN A 430 3.88 -5.08 23.60
C ASN A 430 3.11 -6.41 23.64
N LYS A 431 3.53 -7.38 22.83
CA LYS A 431 2.96 -8.74 22.79
C LYS A 431 3.94 -9.76 23.34
#